data_8c9799f8d97c184d4fec3567417747da
#
_entry.id   8c9799f8d97c184d4fec3567417747da
#
_cell.length_a   1.000
_cell.length_b   1.000
_cell.length_c   1.000
_cell.angle_alpha   90.00
_cell.angle_beta   90.00
_cell.angle_gamma   90.00
#
_symmetry.space_group_name_H-M   'P 1'
#
loop_
_entity.id
_entity.type
_entity.pdbx_description
1 polymer ?
#
loop_
_entity_poly.entity_id
_entity_poly.type
_entity_poly.pdbx_seq_one_letter_code
_entity_poly.pdbx_strand_id
1 'polypeptide(L)'
;YCGIGTIGLTLAQDAKQVYGIEVIEEAVKDAENNAKLNNIENATFTAGLAEELLPKLVENGLQPDVVVVDPPRKGLDGQLVNTLIETQPERIVYVSCNPATLARDIALLTEGGYEAKEIQPVDNFPQTTHIESVTLLTKAVD
;
A
#
# COMPACT_ATOMS: atom_id res chain seq x y z
N TYR A 1 -0.88 2.44 5.61
CA TYR A 1 -1.57 3.59 4.96
C TYR A 1 -2.93 3.15 4.39
N CYS A 2 -3.80 2.51 5.20
CA CYS A 2 -5.09 2.01 4.68
C CYS A 2 -6.27 2.96 4.94
N GLY A 3 -6.07 4.02 5.73
CA GLY A 3 -7.12 4.95 6.09
C GLY A 3 -8.34 4.22 6.66
N ILE A 4 -9.53 4.58 6.20
CA ILE A 4 -10.80 3.95 6.59
C ILE A 4 -11.09 2.63 5.85
N GLY A 5 -10.07 2.04 5.20
CA GLY A 5 -10.13 0.74 4.57
C GLY A 5 -10.65 0.71 3.13
N THR A 6 -10.89 1.83 2.49
CA THR A 6 -11.58 1.90 1.19
C THR A 6 -10.95 0.99 0.13
N ILE A 7 -9.64 1.08 -0.10
CA ILE A 7 -8.95 0.25 -1.11
C ILE A 7 -8.98 -1.22 -0.69
N GLY A 8 -8.57 -1.52 0.56
CA GLY A 8 -8.49 -2.90 1.05
C GLY A 8 -9.85 -3.61 1.03
N LEU A 9 -10.90 -2.93 1.45
CA LEU A 9 -12.26 -3.49 1.45
C LEU A 9 -12.80 -3.71 0.03
N THR A 10 -12.47 -2.82 -0.91
CA THR A 10 -12.83 -3.02 -2.32
C THR A 10 -12.15 -4.27 -2.90
N LEU A 11 -10.89 -4.51 -2.52
CA LEU A 11 -10.12 -5.68 -2.98
C LEU A 11 -10.46 -6.97 -2.23
N ALA A 12 -11.15 -6.91 -1.10
CA ALA A 12 -11.42 -8.06 -0.24
C ALA A 12 -12.21 -9.18 -0.93
N GLN A 13 -13.08 -8.83 -1.88
CA GLN A 13 -13.85 -9.82 -2.65
C GLN A 13 -12.99 -10.72 -3.55
N ASP A 14 -11.80 -10.23 -3.95
CA ASP A 14 -10.86 -10.93 -4.84
C ASP A 14 -9.63 -11.44 -4.07
N ALA A 15 -9.60 -11.25 -2.75
CA ALA A 15 -8.49 -11.64 -1.89
C ALA A 15 -8.91 -12.73 -0.89
N LYS A 16 -7.98 -13.64 -0.57
CA LYS A 16 -8.20 -14.62 0.50
C LYS A 16 -8.26 -13.94 1.87
N GLN A 17 -7.39 -12.98 2.09
CA GLN A 17 -7.29 -12.21 3.32
C GLN A 17 -6.70 -10.81 3.02
N VAL A 18 -7.21 -9.79 3.68
CA VAL A 18 -6.69 -8.42 3.61
C VAL A 18 -6.18 -8.01 4.98
N TYR A 19 -4.97 -7.45 5.03
CA TYR A 19 -4.39 -6.82 6.21
C TYR A 19 -4.21 -5.34 5.97
N GLY A 20 -4.89 -4.50 6.74
CA GLY A 20 -4.77 -3.06 6.69
C GLY A 20 -3.94 -2.53 7.87
N ILE A 21 -3.00 -1.63 7.59
CA ILE A 21 -2.21 -0.94 8.60
C ILE A 21 -2.41 0.56 8.43
N GLU A 22 -2.75 1.22 9.53
CA GLU A 22 -2.99 2.67 9.56
C GLU A 22 -2.53 3.24 10.90
N VAL A 23 -1.88 4.40 10.88
CA VAL A 23 -1.35 5.03 12.09
C VAL A 23 -2.45 5.69 12.93
N ILE A 24 -3.56 6.08 12.31
CA ILE A 24 -4.66 6.78 12.97
C ILE A 24 -5.67 5.76 13.50
N GLU A 25 -5.75 5.61 14.83
CA GLU A 25 -6.63 4.63 15.48
C GLU A 25 -8.12 4.81 15.15
N GLU A 26 -8.59 6.06 15.01
CA GLU A 26 -9.97 6.36 14.63
C GLU A 26 -10.27 5.84 13.21
N ALA A 27 -9.32 5.99 12.27
CA ALA A 27 -9.48 5.48 10.92
C ALA A 27 -9.50 3.94 10.88
N VAL A 28 -8.74 3.28 11.75
CA VAL A 28 -8.79 1.82 11.93
C VAL A 28 -10.17 1.37 12.41
N LYS A 29 -10.74 2.04 13.41
CA LYS A 29 -12.10 1.75 13.88
C LYS A 29 -13.15 1.95 12.79
N ASP A 30 -13.00 3.00 12.00
CA ASP A 30 -13.88 3.24 10.86
C ASP A 30 -13.71 2.17 9.77
N ALA A 31 -12.49 1.69 9.51
CA ALA A 31 -12.24 0.59 8.59
C ALA A 31 -12.92 -0.71 9.06
N GLU A 32 -12.82 -1.03 10.35
CA GLU A 32 -13.51 -2.19 10.93
C GLU A 32 -15.04 -2.07 10.85
N ASN A 33 -15.58 -0.86 11.08
CA ASN A 33 -17.01 -0.59 10.95
C ASN A 33 -17.46 -0.71 9.49
N ASN A 34 -16.67 -0.18 8.55
CA ASN A 34 -16.93 -0.29 7.12
C ASN A 34 -16.91 -1.75 6.65
N ALA A 35 -15.99 -2.57 7.17
CA ALA A 35 -15.97 -4.01 6.90
C ALA A 35 -17.28 -4.66 7.34
N LYS A 36 -17.74 -4.39 8.59
CA LYS A 36 -18.99 -4.93 9.14
C LYS A 36 -20.20 -4.48 8.33
N LEU A 37 -20.29 -3.19 7.98
CA LEU A 37 -21.40 -2.62 7.19
C LEU A 37 -21.51 -3.25 5.79
N ASN A 38 -20.39 -3.68 5.23
CA ASN A 38 -20.33 -4.30 3.92
C ASN A 38 -20.26 -5.84 3.96
N ASN A 39 -20.43 -6.46 5.14
CA ASN A 39 -20.34 -7.90 5.35
C ASN A 39 -19.02 -8.52 4.85
N ILE A 40 -17.90 -7.80 5.04
CA ILE A 40 -16.57 -8.26 4.70
C ILE A 40 -15.92 -8.86 5.94
N GLU A 41 -15.69 -10.17 5.93
CA GLU A 41 -15.17 -10.93 7.08
C GLU A 41 -13.67 -11.26 6.93
N ASN A 42 -13.12 -11.13 5.73
CA ASN A 42 -11.73 -11.47 5.41
C ASN A 42 -10.79 -10.25 5.39
N ALA A 43 -11.10 -9.21 6.17
CA ALA A 43 -10.24 -8.05 6.34
C ALA A 43 -9.94 -7.82 7.83
N THR A 44 -8.68 -7.56 8.14
CA THR A 44 -8.20 -7.24 9.48
C THR A 44 -7.43 -5.93 9.45
N PHE A 45 -7.70 -5.04 10.40
CA PHE A 45 -7.06 -3.73 10.47
C PHE A 45 -6.28 -3.58 11.78
N THR A 46 -5.12 -2.93 11.72
CA THR A 46 -4.25 -2.74 12.89
C THR A 46 -3.72 -1.32 12.92
N ALA A 47 -3.85 -0.68 14.08
CA ALA A 47 -3.30 0.66 14.31
C ALA A 47 -1.80 0.60 14.57
N GLY A 48 -1.04 1.42 13.84
CA GLY A 48 0.40 1.59 14.03
C GLY A 48 1.12 2.00 12.75
N LEU A 49 2.42 2.18 12.88
CA LEU A 49 3.29 2.55 11.76
C LEU A 49 3.51 1.35 10.84
N ALA A 50 3.34 1.56 9.52
CA ALA A 50 3.50 0.50 8.53
C ALA A 50 4.94 -0.06 8.53
N GLU A 51 5.92 0.83 8.68
CA GLU A 51 7.34 0.51 8.75
C GLU A 51 7.74 -0.33 9.97
N GLU A 52 6.91 -0.33 11.03
CA GLU A 52 7.13 -1.16 12.23
C GLU A 52 6.30 -2.45 12.22
N LEU A 53 5.07 -2.38 11.73
CA LEU A 53 4.13 -3.50 11.81
C LEU A 53 4.32 -4.51 10.68
N LEU A 54 4.60 -4.06 9.45
CA LEU A 54 4.80 -4.99 8.33
C LEU A 54 5.96 -5.95 8.57
N PRO A 55 7.16 -5.50 9.03
CA PRO A 55 8.24 -6.43 9.36
C PRO A 55 7.82 -7.49 10.39
N LYS A 56 7.12 -7.08 11.45
CA LYS A 56 6.64 -8.00 12.50
C LYS A 56 5.65 -9.04 11.98
N LEU A 57 4.75 -8.62 11.07
CA LEU A 57 3.80 -9.53 10.43
C LEU A 57 4.53 -10.56 9.55
N VAL A 58 5.53 -10.11 8.80
CA VAL A 58 6.37 -10.98 7.97
C VAL A 58 7.18 -11.96 8.82
N GLU A 59 7.82 -11.51 9.90
CA GLU A 59 8.52 -12.35 10.88
C GLU A 59 7.59 -13.41 11.49
N ASN A 60 6.30 -13.09 11.67
CA ASN A 60 5.27 -14.00 12.14
C ASN A 60 4.67 -14.90 11.03
N GLY A 61 5.27 -14.90 9.84
CA GLY A 61 4.92 -15.80 8.74
C GLY A 61 3.93 -15.24 7.72
N LEU A 62 3.59 -13.94 7.77
CA LEU A 62 2.81 -13.32 6.70
C LEU A 62 3.65 -13.22 5.43
N GLN A 63 3.14 -13.77 4.34
CA GLN A 63 3.71 -13.63 3.00
C GLN A 63 2.67 -12.97 2.10
N PRO A 64 2.70 -11.64 1.93
CA PRO A 64 1.75 -10.97 1.08
C PRO A 64 2.08 -11.22 -0.40
N ASP A 65 1.08 -11.59 -1.20
CA ASP A 65 1.19 -11.68 -2.65
C ASP A 65 1.20 -10.28 -3.28
N VAL A 66 0.37 -9.39 -2.74
CA VAL A 66 0.22 -8.01 -3.19
C VAL A 66 0.30 -7.06 -2.01
N VAL A 67 1.04 -5.98 -2.17
CA VAL A 67 1.06 -4.86 -1.21
C VAL A 67 0.58 -3.60 -1.91
N VAL A 68 -0.41 -2.94 -1.32
CA VAL A 68 -0.90 -1.62 -1.76
C VAL A 68 -0.43 -0.57 -0.77
N VAL A 69 0.18 0.48 -1.26
CA VAL A 69 0.63 1.62 -0.45
C VAL A 69 0.05 2.92 -0.98
N ASP A 70 -0.42 3.76 -0.07
CA ASP A 70 -0.94 5.11 -0.34
C ASP A 70 -0.35 6.09 0.69
N PRO A 71 0.98 6.34 0.62
CA PRO A 71 1.67 7.13 1.62
C PRO A 71 1.34 8.62 1.51
N PRO A 72 1.60 9.39 2.57
CA PRO A 72 1.51 10.84 2.53
C PRO A 72 2.55 11.42 1.54
N ARG A 73 2.48 12.74 1.29
CA ARG A 73 3.33 13.45 0.30
C ARG A 73 4.84 13.24 0.45
N LYS A 74 5.33 12.84 1.62
CA LYS A 74 6.74 12.51 1.85
C LYS A 74 7.19 11.19 1.20
N GLY A 75 6.26 10.37 0.73
CA GLY A 75 6.52 9.04 0.19
C GLY A 75 6.71 7.98 1.29
N LEU A 76 7.27 6.85 0.92
CA LEU A 76 7.54 5.74 1.83
C LEU A 76 8.71 6.04 2.76
N ASP A 77 8.66 5.45 3.95
CA ASP A 77 9.81 5.38 4.85
C ASP A 77 10.83 4.38 4.31
N GLY A 78 12.13 4.66 4.52
CA GLY A 78 13.20 3.79 4.01
C GLY A 78 13.15 2.38 4.60
N GLN A 79 12.73 2.22 5.87
CA GLN A 79 12.56 0.91 6.48
C GLN A 79 11.45 0.12 5.79
N LEU A 80 10.34 0.78 5.44
CA LEU A 80 9.25 0.12 4.70
C LEU A 80 9.70 -0.30 3.30
N VAL A 81 10.46 0.55 2.58
CA VAL A 81 11.04 0.20 1.28
C VAL A 81 11.92 -1.05 1.40
N ASN A 82 12.81 -1.09 2.39
CA ASN A 82 13.66 -2.27 2.64
C ASN A 82 12.83 -3.52 2.95
N THR A 83 11.80 -3.40 3.79
CA THR A 83 10.90 -4.52 4.09
C THR A 83 10.19 -5.05 2.84
N LEU A 84 9.74 -4.16 1.94
CA LEU A 84 9.13 -4.58 0.68
C LEU A 84 10.12 -5.32 -0.23
N ILE A 85 11.37 -4.84 -0.28
CA ILE A 85 12.44 -5.49 -1.05
C ILE A 85 12.78 -6.86 -0.47
N GLU A 86 12.86 -7.02 0.85
CA GLU A 86 13.18 -8.28 1.53
C GLU A 86 12.01 -9.29 1.45
N THR A 87 10.78 -8.82 1.63
CA THR A 87 9.58 -9.66 1.60
C THR A 87 9.24 -10.13 0.19
N GLN A 88 9.59 -9.33 -0.80
CA GLN A 88 9.37 -9.61 -2.21
C GLN A 88 7.93 -10.03 -2.58
N PRO A 89 6.89 -9.25 -2.26
CA PRO A 89 5.56 -9.51 -2.81
C PRO A 89 5.61 -9.55 -4.35
N GLU A 90 4.73 -10.34 -4.97
CA GLU A 90 4.68 -10.43 -6.42
C GLU A 90 4.38 -9.09 -7.09
N ARG A 91 3.55 -8.28 -6.43
CA ARG A 91 3.11 -6.97 -6.92
C ARG A 91 3.11 -5.94 -5.81
N ILE A 92 3.50 -4.72 -6.17
CA ILE A 92 3.31 -3.53 -5.35
C ILE A 92 2.48 -2.55 -6.16
N VAL A 93 1.35 -2.12 -5.60
CA VAL A 93 0.53 -1.04 -6.14
C VAL A 93 0.80 0.20 -5.32
N TYR A 94 1.37 1.22 -5.94
CA TYR A 94 1.71 2.48 -5.29
C TYR A 94 0.75 3.58 -5.76
N VAL A 95 -0.09 4.06 -4.85
CA VAL A 95 -0.92 5.25 -5.05
C VAL A 95 -0.15 6.45 -4.50
N SER A 96 -0.02 7.52 -5.27
CA SER A 96 0.79 8.67 -4.87
C SER A 96 0.15 9.99 -5.27
N CYS A 97 0.11 10.93 -4.33
CA CYS A 97 -0.25 12.33 -4.58
C CYS A 97 0.97 13.24 -4.85
N ASN A 98 2.18 12.69 -4.97
CA ASN A 98 3.39 13.45 -5.23
C ASN A 98 4.34 12.71 -6.19
N PRO A 99 4.41 13.11 -7.47
CA PRO A 99 5.25 12.46 -8.46
C PRO A 99 6.75 12.44 -8.13
N ALA A 100 7.25 13.45 -7.41
CA ALA A 100 8.67 13.53 -7.09
C ALA A 100 9.09 12.45 -6.07
N THR A 101 8.29 12.26 -5.01
CA THR A 101 8.55 11.19 -4.03
C THR A 101 8.25 9.82 -4.60
N LEU A 102 7.25 9.70 -5.46
CA LEU A 102 6.98 8.47 -6.20
C LEU A 102 8.19 8.04 -7.04
N ALA A 103 8.78 8.96 -7.82
CA ALA A 103 9.95 8.66 -8.64
C ALA A 103 11.15 8.20 -7.80
N ARG A 104 11.39 8.85 -6.65
CA ARG A 104 12.43 8.43 -5.70
C ARG A 104 12.21 7.01 -5.20
N ASP A 105 10.99 6.71 -4.75
CA ASP A 105 10.68 5.42 -4.15
C ASP A 105 10.67 4.30 -5.20
N ILE A 106 10.20 4.58 -6.44
CA ILE A 106 10.30 3.65 -7.56
C ILE A 106 11.77 3.32 -7.86
N ALA A 107 12.66 4.31 -7.85
CA ALA A 107 14.09 4.08 -8.09
C ALA A 107 14.67 3.09 -7.07
N LEU A 108 14.37 3.28 -5.76
CA LEU A 108 14.81 2.37 -4.71
C LEU A 108 14.22 0.96 -4.86
N LEU A 109 12.93 0.85 -5.17
CA LEU A 109 12.29 -0.45 -5.40
C LEU A 109 12.87 -1.15 -6.65
N THR A 110 13.23 -0.38 -7.68
CA THR A 110 13.86 -0.93 -8.89
C THR A 110 15.27 -1.46 -8.61
N GLU A 111 16.06 -0.75 -7.80
CA GLU A 111 17.34 -1.26 -7.30
C GLU A 111 17.16 -2.55 -6.48
N GLY A 112 16.01 -2.71 -5.81
CA GLY A 112 15.60 -3.89 -5.07
C GLY A 112 14.98 -5.02 -5.89
N GLY A 113 15.00 -4.93 -7.24
CA GLY A 113 14.54 -6.00 -8.13
C GLY A 113 13.09 -5.89 -8.60
N TYR A 114 12.47 -4.71 -8.49
CA TYR A 114 11.16 -4.44 -9.07
C TYR A 114 11.26 -3.70 -10.39
N GLU A 115 10.25 -3.83 -11.22
CA GLU A 115 10.07 -3.08 -12.46
C GLU A 115 8.72 -2.37 -12.44
N ALA A 116 8.71 -1.06 -12.70
CA ALA A 116 7.46 -0.32 -12.89
C ALA A 116 6.88 -0.66 -14.26
N LYS A 117 5.73 -1.32 -14.27
CA LYS A 117 5.06 -1.78 -15.50
C LYS A 117 4.12 -0.74 -16.07
N GLU A 118 3.44 -0.03 -15.19
CA GLU A 118 2.41 0.94 -15.57
C GLU A 118 2.39 2.09 -14.57
N ILE A 119 2.27 3.31 -15.08
CA ILE A 119 2.04 4.51 -14.28
C ILE A 119 0.82 5.21 -14.87
N GLN A 120 -0.30 5.15 -14.15
CA GLN A 120 -1.56 5.75 -14.55
C GLN A 120 -1.79 7.05 -13.76
N PRO A 121 -1.71 8.22 -14.39
CA PRO A 121 -2.13 9.46 -13.73
C PRO A 121 -3.66 9.54 -13.63
N VAL A 122 -4.14 10.11 -12.52
CA VAL A 122 -5.56 10.32 -12.25
C VAL A 122 -5.78 11.76 -11.77
N ASP A 123 -6.62 12.51 -12.46
CA ASP A 123 -6.96 13.89 -12.09
C ASP A 123 -8.08 13.90 -11.05
N ASN A 124 -7.74 13.69 -9.78
CA ASN A 124 -8.66 13.80 -8.65
C ASN A 124 -8.81 15.23 -8.12
N PHE A 125 -7.96 16.15 -8.58
CA PHE A 125 -7.91 17.55 -8.12
C PHE A 125 -7.96 18.50 -9.31
N PRO A 126 -9.04 18.51 -10.11
CA PRO A 126 -9.12 19.31 -11.32
C PRO A 126 -8.91 20.80 -11.02
N GLN A 127 -8.25 21.50 -11.94
CA GLN A 127 -7.89 22.92 -11.82
C GLN A 127 -6.84 23.24 -10.74
N THR A 128 -6.10 22.24 -10.25
CA THR A 128 -4.94 22.41 -9.37
C THR A 128 -3.69 21.85 -10.02
N THR A 129 -2.52 22.05 -9.40
CA THR A 129 -1.25 21.43 -9.82
C THR A 129 -1.06 20.03 -9.23
N HIS A 130 -2.05 19.52 -8.52
CA HIS A 130 -1.97 18.22 -7.87
C HIS A 130 -2.50 17.12 -8.80
N ILE A 131 -1.80 16.00 -8.83
CA ILE A 131 -2.18 14.80 -9.57
C ILE A 131 -1.97 13.58 -8.70
N GLU A 132 -2.90 12.64 -8.78
CA GLU A 132 -2.67 11.29 -8.27
C GLU A 132 -2.02 10.44 -9.36
N SER A 133 -1.24 9.45 -8.95
CA SER A 133 -0.66 8.46 -9.84
C SER A 133 -0.80 7.08 -9.22
N VAL A 134 -1.26 6.13 -9.99
CA VAL A 134 -1.31 4.71 -9.60
C VAL A 134 -0.24 3.97 -10.38
N THR A 135 0.69 3.36 -9.69
CA THR A 135 1.82 2.65 -10.30
C THR A 135 1.78 1.19 -9.92
N LEU A 136 1.88 0.33 -10.92
CA LEU A 136 2.07 -1.11 -10.74
C LEU A 136 3.55 -1.45 -10.87
N LEU A 137 4.12 -2.04 -9.82
CA LEU A 137 5.44 -2.65 -9.85
C LEU A 137 5.30 -4.17 -9.70
N THR A 138 6.10 -4.90 -10.47
CA THR A 138 6.22 -6.37 -10.37
C THR A 138 7.68 -6.73 -10.20
N LYS A 139 7.96 -7.93 -9.71
CA LYS A 139 9.33 -8.44 -9.73
C LYS A 139 9.90 -8.40 -11.16
N ALA A 140 11.14 -7.96 -11.30
CA ALA A 140 11.84 -8.09 -12.55
C ALA A 140 12.00 -9.58 -12.90
N VAL A 141 11.71 -9.94 -14.12
CA VAL A 141 11.95 -11.30 -14.64
C VAL A 141 13.36 -11.31 -15.17
N ASP A 142 14.20 -12.21 -14.65
CA ASP A 142 15.54 -12.47 -15.18
C ASP A 142 15.51 -13.00 -16.63
#